data_1c1363dac431986f0a110aa7fdae53bf
#
_entry.id   1c1363dac431986f0a110aa7fdae53bf
#
_cell.length_a   1.000
_cell.length_b   1.000
_cell.length_c   1.000
_cell.angle_alpha   90.00
_cell.angle_beta   90.00
_cell.angle_gamma   90.00
#
_symmetry.space_group_name_H-M   'P 1'
#
loop_
_entity.id
_entity.type
_entity.pdbx_description
1 polymer ?
#
loop_
_entity_poly.entity_id
_entity_poly.type
_entity_poly.pdbx_seq_one_letter_code
_entity_poly.pdbx_strand_id
1 'polypeptide(L)'
;AYHEAGHATISWLLRYGNPLVKVTIVPRGMALGAAWYLPEERQLTNKEHIMDNLCSLLGGRAAEEVFLHQTSTGALNDLERATKQAYAMVAYYGMSDKLKNLSYYDSTGRYDMGITKPYSEKTAEVIDTETRVTVWGTLKSFKFEEEGTITTIMGRGFINKLLPKK
;
A
#
# COMPACT_ATOMS: atom_id res chain seq x y z
N ALA A 1 -14.53 9.21 9.17
CA ALA A 1 -14.00 10.46 8.57
C ALA A 1 -12.47 10.40 8.45
N TYR A 2 -11.73 10.22 9.55
CA TYR A 2 -10.25 10.21 9.54
C TYR A 2 -9.67 9.16 8.58
N HIS A 3 -10.21 7.96 8.55
CA HIS A 3 -9.81 6.88 7.65
C HIS A 3 -9.86 7.32 6.17
N GLU A 4 -11.00 7.83 5.71
CA GLU A 4 -11.15 8.30 4.33
C GLU A 4 -10.28 9.54 4.02
N ALA A 5 -10.11 10.42 5.00
CA ALA A 5 -9.20 11.56 4.88
C ALA A 5 -7.75 11.10 4.73
N GLY A 6 -7.35 10.03 5.43
CA GLY A 6 -6.04 9.41 5.29
C GLY A 6 -5.77 8.93 3.87
N HIS A 7 -6.67 8.16 3.29
CA HIS A 7 -6.59 7.73 1.88
C HIS A 7 -6.46 8.91 0.93
N ALA A 8 -7.32 9.92 1.10
CA ALA A 8 -7.36 11.09 0.25
C ALA A 8 -6.06 11.91 0.33
N THR A 9 -5.57 12.16 1.53
CA THR A 9 -4.35 12.95 1.77
C THR A 9 -3.14 12.27 1.16
N ILE A 10 -2.98 10.97 1.40
CA ILE A 10 -1.84 10.22 0.88
C ILE A 10 -1.88 10.18 -0.65
N SER A 11 -3.01 9.85 -1.25
CA SER A 11 -3.14 9.83 -2.72
C SER A 11 -2.86 11.19 -3.35
N TRP A 12 -3.29 12.29 -2.71
CA TRP A 12 -3.04 13.64 -3.20
C TRP A 12 -1.57 14.03 -3.17
N LEU A 13 -0.85 13.60 -2.15
CA LEU A 13 0.55 13.97 -1.92
C LEU A 13 1.54 13.11 -2.70
N LEU A 14 1.18 11.89 -3.08
CA LEU A 14 2.06 10.96 -3.76
C LEU A 14 2.20 11.30 -5.25
N ARG A 15 3.42 11.13 -5.77
CA ARG A 15 3.74 11.42 -7.16
C ARG A 15 2.94 10.57 -8.15
N TYR A 16 2.75 9.31 -7.80
CA TYR A 16 2.05 8.33 -8.62
C TYR A 16 0.71 7.92 -8.01
N GLY A 17 0.19 8.73 -7.07
CA GLY A 17 -1.16 8.55 -6.55
C GLY A 17 -2.20 8.70 -7.64
N ASN A 18 -3.23 7.86 -7.63
CA ASN A 18 -4.35 8.02 -8.54
C ASN A 18 -5.09 9.34 -8.23
N PRO A 19 -5.48 10.12 -9.26
CA PRO A 19 -6.21 11.36 -9.06
C PRO A 19 -7.48 11.13 -8.23
N LEU A 20 -7.60 11.84 -7.12
CA LEU A 20 -8.76 11.77 -6.24
C LEU A 20 -9.92 12.54 -6.85
N VAL A 21 -11.06 11.87 -7.05
CA VAL A 21 -12.27 12.47 -7.60
C VAL A 21 -13.22 12.92 -6.48
N LYS A 22 -13.40 12.06 -5.47
CA LYS A 22 -14.39 12.30 -4.41
C LYS A 22 -14.05 11.52 -3.16
N VAL A 23 -14.29 12.14 -2.01
CA VAL A 23 -14.31 11.49 -0.70
C VAL A 23 -15.69 11.63 -0.10
N THR A 24 -16.21 10.60 0.51
CA THR A 24 -17.50 10.62 1.21
C THR A 24 -17.43 9.83 2.50
N ILE A 25 -18.14 10.30 3.50
CA ILE A 25 -18.38 9.58 4.76
C ILE A 25 -19.84 9.11 4.86
N VAL A 26 -20.60 9.25 3.78
CA VAL A 26 -21.99 8.78 3.72
C VAL A 26 -22.00 7.29 3.48
N PRO A 27 -22.59 6.49 4.37
CA PRO A 27 -22.66 5.05 4.21
C PRO A 27 -23.41 4.65 2.94
N ARG A 28 -22.88 3.65 2.23
CA ARG A 28 -23.56 3.02 1.09
C ARG A 28 -23.29 1.51 1.12
N GLY A 29 -24.34 0.73 1.30
CA GLY A 29 -24.24 -0.71 1.48
C GLY A 29 -23.43 -1.05 2.73
N MET A 30 -22.39 -1.86 2.57
CA MET A 30 -21.49 -2.25 3.69
C MET A 30 -20.36 -1.23 3.95
N ALA A 31 -20.14 -0.25 3.06
CA ALA A 31 -19.11 0.76 3.22
C ALA A 31 -19.59 1.93 4.06
N LEU A 32 -18.82 2.30 5.09
CA LEU A 32 -19.09 3.46 5.96
C LEU A 32 -18.58 4.78 5.40
N GLY A 33 -17.79 4.72 4.36
CA GLY A 33 -17.23 5.83 3.60
C GLY A 33 -16.56 5.31 2.33
N ALA A 34 -16.07 6.18 1.47
CA ALA A 34 -15.30 5.81 0.30
C ALA A 34 -14.48 6.97 -0.25
N ALA A 35 -13.27 6.68 -0.70
CA ALA A 35 -12.49 7.55 -1.55
C ALA A 35 -12.54 7.02 -2.99
N TRP A 36 -12.90 7.87 -3.92
CA TRP A 36 -13.06 7.55 -5.34
C TRP A 36 -11.91 8.15 -6.14
N TYR A 37 -11.29 7.33 -6.95
CA TYR A 37 -10.16 7.72 -7.78
C TYR A 37 -10.48 7.54 -9.25
N LEU A 38 -9.84 8.34 -10.09
CA LEU A 38 -9.84 8.12 -11.53
C LEU A 38 -8.61 7.26 -11.88
N PRO A 39 -8.78 5.98 -12.19
CA PRO A 39 -7.66 5.15 -12.60
C PRO A 39 -7.07 5.69 -13.90
N GLU A 40 -5.76 5.87 -13.94
CA GLU A 40 -5.07 6.10 -15.20
C GLU A 40 -4.88 4.77 -15.93
N GLU A 41 -5.28 4.70 -17.19
CA GLU A 41 -4.98 3.54 -18.05
C GLU A 41 -3.47 3.47 -18.28
N ARG A 42 -2.83 2.49 -17.68
CA ARG A 42 -1.39 2.24 -17.80
C ARG A 42 -1.15 0.79 -18.20
N GLN A 43 -0.41 0.60 -19.28
CA GLN A 43 0.00 -0.73 -19.71
C GLN A 43 1.14 -1.31 -18.86
N LEU A 44 2.00 -0.44 -18.31
CA LEU A 44 3.16 -0.83 -17.51
C LEU A 44 3.16 -0.05 -16.18
N THR A 45 3.46 -0.77 -15.10
CA THR A 45 3.56 -0.21 -13.76
C THR A 45 4.96 -0.49 -13.21
N ASN A 46 5.67 0.52 -12.76
CA ASN A 46 6.97 0.38 -12.12
C ASN A 46 6.85 0.18 -10.60
N LYS A 47 7.98 -0.15 -9.94
CA LYS A 47 8.04 -0.38 -8.50
C LYS A 47 7.53 0.81 -7.68
N GLU A 48 7.86 2.04 -8.11
CA GLU A 48 7.46 3.26 -7.40
C GLU A 48 5.95 3.48 -7.42
N HIS A 49 5.29 3.20 -8.54
CA HIS A 49 3.83 3.24 -8.62
C HIS A 49 3.15 2.24 -7.70
N ILE A 50 3.69 1.01 -7.64
CA ILE A 50 3.17 -0.02 -6.73
C ILE A 50 3.31 0.45 -5.29
N MET A 51 4.46 1.00 -4.92
CA MET A 51 4.71 1.52 -3.58
C MET A 51 3.78 2.67 -3.23
N ASP A 52 3.58 3.64 -4.12
CA ASP A 52 2.65 4.75 -3.91
C ASP A 52 1.20 4.27 -3.75
N ASN A 53 0.80 3.25 -4.51
CA ASN A 53 -0.52 2.65 -4.36
C ASN A 53 -0.67 1.91 -3.02
N LEU A 54 0.35 1.16 -2.58
CA LEU A 54 0.38 0.56 -1.24
C LEU A 54 0.22 1.61 -0.14
N CYS A 55 0.90 2.74 -0.28
CA CYS A 55 0.79 3.84 0.64
C CYS A 55 -0.64 4.41 0.68
N SER A 56 -1.25 4.61 -0.49
CA SER A 56 -2.62 5.09 -0.58
C SER A 56 -3.61 4.11 0.08
N LEU A 57 -3.44 2.81 -0.12
CA LEU A 57 -4.25 1.78 0.53
C LEU A 57 -4.10 1.79 2.06
N LEU A 58 -2.90 2.00 2.56
CA LEU A 58 -2.62 1.99 4.00
C LEU A 58 -2.91 3.34 4.68
N GLY A 59 -3.19 4.39 3.91
CA GLY A 59 -3.46 5.74 4.41
C GLY A 59 -4.59 5.82 5.44
N GLY A 60 -5.67 5.06 5.22
CA GLY A 60 -6.79 4.99 6.16
C GLY A 60 -6.38 4.39 7.50
N ARG A 61 -5.67 3.26 7.50
CA ARG A 61 -5.13 2.61 8.70
C ARG A 61 -4.14 3.53 9.43
N ALA A 62 -3.24 4.19 8.71
CA ALA A 62 -2.28 5.12 9.28
C ALA A 62 -2.98 6.30 9.97
N ALA A 63 -4.03 6.85 9.36
CA ALA A 63 -4.82 7.91 9.97
C ALA A 63 -5.54 7.48 11.26
N GLU A 64 -6.07 6.24 11.30
CA GLU A 64 -6.64 5.68 12.53
C GLU A 64 -5.59 5.62 13.65
N GLU A 65 -4.40 5.09 13.36
CA GLU A 65 -3.32 4.96 14.35
C GLU A 65 -2.82 6.32 14.85
N VAL A 66 -2.65 7.29 13.95
CA VAL A 66 -2.12 8.62 14.29
C VAL A 66 -3.12 9.47 15.06
N PHE A 67 -4.37 9.55 14.61
CA PHE A 67 -5.36 10.49 15.17
C PHE A 67 -6.25 9.88 16.23
N LEU A 68 -6.53 8.58 16.16
CA LEU A 68 -7.41 7.91 17.10
C LEU A 68 -6.66 7.06 18.11
N HIS A 69 -5.36 6.80 17.90
CA HIS A 69 -4.54 5.87 18.68
C HIS A 69 -5.16 4.47 18.81
N GLN A 70 -6.00 4.12 17.85
CA GLN A 70 -6.76 2.86 17.81
C GLN A 70 -6.85 2.39 16.37
N THR A 71 -7.04 1.08 16.21
CA THR A 71 -7.26 0.46 14.90
C THR A 71 -8.66 -0.16 14.85
N SER A 72 -9.29 -0.12 13.70
CA SER A 72 -10.62 -0.65 13.49
C SER A 72 -10.65 -1.77 12.45
N THR A 73 -11.74 -2.51 12.41
CA THR A 73 -11.99 -3.52 11.37
C THR A 73 -12.31 -2.89 10.01
N GLY A 74 -12.51 -1.57 9.95
CA GLY A 74 -12.85 -0.85 8.72
C GLY A 74 -11.76 -0.93 7.63
N ALA A 75 -10.51 -1.12 8.02
CA ALA A 75 -9.39 -1.25 7.09
C ALA A 75 -9.22 -2.68 6.50
N LEU A 76 -10.16 -3.61 6.72
CA LEU A 76 -10.01 -5.01 6.28
C LEU A 76 -9.73 -5.12 4.77
N ASN A 77 -10.52 -4.44 3.95
CA ASN A 77 -10.38 -4.49 2.49
C ASN A 77 -9.07 -3.87 2.02
N ASP A 78 -8.65 -2.77 2.62
CA ASP A 78 -7.40 -2.08 2.28
C ASP A 78 -6.19 -2.94 2.63
N LEU A 79 -6.20 -3.58 3.79
CA LEU A 79 -5.15 -4.51 4.21
C LEU A 79 -5.08 -5.74 3.31
N GLU A 80 -6.23 -6.30 2.92
CA GLU A 80 -6.27 -7.42 1.97
C GLU A 80 -5.66 -7.03 0.62
N ARG A 81 -6.06 -5.89 0.06
CA ARG A 81 -5.54 -5.38 -1.21
C ARG A 81 -4.05 -5.06 -1.12
N ALA A 82 -3.61 -4.40 -0.05
CA ALA A 82 -2.21 -4.09 0.18
C ALA A 82 -1.36 -5.37 0.28
N THR A 83 -1.83 -6.38 1.01
CA THR A 83 -1.13 -7.67 1.13
C THR A 83 -1.02 -8.38 -0.22
N LYS A 84 -2.11 -8.46 -0.97
CA LYS A 84 -2.11 -9.07 -2.32
C LYS A 84 -1.17 -8.35 -3.28
N GLN A 85 -1.12 -7.03 -3.22
CA GLN A 85 -0.26 -6.23 -4.09
C GLN A 85 1.21 -6.35 -3.71
N ALA A 86 1.55 -6.33 -2.41
CA ALA A 86 2.91 -6.57 -1.94
C ALA A 86 3.38 -7.98 -2.29
N TYR A 87 2.52 -8.98 -2.13
CA TYR A 87 2.82 -10.35 -2.54
C TYR A 87 3.09 -10.44 -4.06
N ALA A 88 2.26 -9.82 -4.89
CA ALA A 88 2.47 -9.81 -6.33
C ALA A 88 3.79 -9.12 -6.71
N MET A 89 4.14 -8.00 -6.03
CA MET A 89 5.40 -7.30 -6.25
C MET A 89 6.61 -8.21 -5.96
N VAL A 90 6.55 -8.99 -4.89
CA VAL A 90 7.64 -9.89 -4.46
C VAL A 90 7.66 -11.16 -5.29
N ALA A 91 6.52 -11.86 -5.40
CA ALA A 91 6.46 -13.22 -5.92
C ALA A 91 6.19 -13.30 -7.44
N TYR A 92 5.51 -12.30 -8.02
CA TYR A 92 5.13 -12.34 -9.43
C TYR A 92 5.99 -11.45 -10.30
N TYR A 93 6.28 -10.23 -9.83
CA TYR A 93 7.02 -9.24 -10.63
C TYR A 93 8.53 -9.25 -10.37
N GLY A 94 9.01 -10.03 -9.39
CA GLY A 94 10.44 -10.11 -9.07
C GLY A 94 11.06 -8.78 -8.66
N MET A 95 10.28 -7.89 -8.02
CA MET A 95 10.70 -6.53 -7.64
C MET A 95 11.26 -6.44 -6.21
N SER A 96 11.37 -7.57 -5.50
CA SER A 96 12.06 -7.65 -4.20
C SER A 96 13.57 -7.71 -4.40
N ASP A 97 14.32 -7.17 -3.44
CA ASP A 97 15.79 -7.21 -3.50
C ASP A 97 16.37 -8.62 -3.27
N LYS A 98 15.63 -9.50 -2.59
CA LYS A 98 16.06 -10.89 -2.32
C LYS A 98 15.64 -11.87 -3.42
N LEU A 99 14.59 -11.57 -4.15
CA LEU A 99 14.03 -12.43 -5.20
C LEU A 99 13.97 -11.71 -6.55
N LYS A 100 15.02 -10.92 -6.86
CA LYS A 100 15.13 -10.15 -8.10
C LYS A 100 15.02 -11.06 -9.33
N ASN A 101 14.20 -10.58 -10.29
CA ASN A 101 14.08 -11.20 -11.62
C ASN A 101 13.56 -12.64 -11.60
N LEU A 102 12.95 -13.08 -10.50
CA LEU A 102 12.25 -14.36 -10.41
C LEU A 102 10.75 -14.10 -10.39
N SER A 103 10.01 -14.91 -11.13
CA SER A 103 8.54 -14.92 -11.12
C SER A 103 8.05 -16.31 -10.78
N TYR A 104 7.17 -16.36 -9.79
CA TYR A 104 6.44 -17.58 -9.39
C TYR A 104 4.97 -17.52 -9.82
N TYR A 105 4.67 -16.63 -10.77
CA TYR A 105 3.34 -16.52 -11.36
C TYR A 105 3.15 -17.56 -12.46
N ASP A 106 2.07 -18.33 -12.40
CA ASP A 106 1.65 -19.22 -13.47
C ASP A 106 0.62 -18.54 -14.37
N SER A 107 1.05 -18.05 -15.52
CA SER A 107 0.17 -17.44 -16.52
C SER A 107 -0.73 -18.46 -17.24
N THR A 108 -0.46 -19.76 -17.10
CA THR A 108 -1.24 -20.83 -17.74
C THR A 108 -2.43 -21.30 -16.90
N GLY A 109 -2.47 -20.92 -15.61
CA GLY A 109 -3.48 -21.33 -14.65
C GLY A 109 -3.49 -22.83 -14.32
N ARG A 110 -2.49 -23.59 -14.78
CA ARG A 110 -2.44 -25.04 -14.57
C ARG A 110 -2.05 -25.44 -13.16
N TYR A 111 -1.33 -24.56 -12.44
CA TYR A 111 -0.91 -24.78 -11.05
C TYR A 111 -1.96 -24.33 -10.02
N ASP A 112 -3.07 -23.73 -10.44
CA ASP A 112 -4.12 -23.20 -9.56
C ASP A 112 -5.01 -24.31 -8.93
N MET A 113 -4.56 -25.54 -8.98
CA MET A 113 -5.21 -26.65 -8.27
C MET A 113 -4.89 -26.71 -6.77
N GLY A 114 -4.21 -25.69 -6.23
CA GLY A 114 -4.01 -25.50 -4.78
C GLY A 114 -3.13 -26.54 -4.07
N ILE A 115 -2.52 -27.48 -4.82
CA ILE A 115 -1.85 -28.65 -4.23
C ILE A 115 -0.33 -28.47 -4.14
N THR A 116 0.28 -27.67 -5.02
CA THR A 116 1.75 -27.48 -5.02
C THR A 116 2.15 -26.03 -5.26
N LYS A 117 2.93 -25.50 -4.34
CA LYS A 117 3.61 -24.21 -4.55
C LYS A 117 4.75 -24.42 -5.55
N PRO A 118 4.99 -23.53 -6.54
CA PRO A 118 6.07 -23.66 -7.52
C PRO A 118 7.45 -23.32 -6.93
N TYR A 119 7.61 -23.37 -5.62
CA TYR A 119 8.84 -23.02 -4.90
C TYR A 119 8.97 -23.79 -3.59
N SER A 120 10.21 -23.89 -3.08
CA SER A 120 10.54 -24.56 -1.82
C SER A 120 10.00 -23.80 -0.59
N GLU A 121 9.89 -24.49 0.56
CA GLU A 121 9.50 -23.86 1.82
C GLU A 121 10.45 -22.71 2.22
N LYS A 122 11.75 -22.85 1.95
CA LYS A 122 12.73 -21.78 2.18
C LYS A 122 12.43 -20.54 1.36
N THR A 123 12.01 -20.69 0.12
CA THR A 123 11.58 -19.58 -0.74
C THR A 123 10.25 -19.02 -0.26
N ALA A 124 9.33 -19.85 0.23
CA ALA A 124 8.08 -19.39 0.83
C ALA A 124 8.32 -18.46 2.04
N GLU A 125 9.26 -18.82 2.92
CA GLU A 125 9.67 -17.97 4.05
C GLU A 125 10.24 -16.63 3.61
N VAL A 126 11.03 -16.60 2.54
CA VAL A 126 11.55 -15.35 1.97
C VAL A 126 10.41 -14.50 1.39
N ILE A 127 9.49 -15.09 0.63
CA ILE A 127 8.33 -14.39 0.06
C ILE A 127 7.48 -13.79 1.19
N ASP A 128 7.17 -14.58 2.23
CA ASP A 128 6.40 -14.11 3.38
C ASP A 128 7.10 -12.94 4.08
N THR A 129 8.38 -13.08 4.37
CA THR A 129 9.18 -12.05 5.04
C THR A 129 9.24 -10.76 4.23
N GLU A 130 9.53 -10.83 2.94
CA GLU A 130 9.61 -9.65 2.06
C GLU A 130 8.24 -8.97 1.89
N THR A 131 7.17 -9.76 1.78
CA THR A 131 5.80 -9.23 1.73
C THR A 131 5.44 -8.48 3.01
N ARG A 132 5.73 -9.07 4.18
CA ARG A 132 5.49 -8.43 5.49
C ARG A 132 6.31 -7.16 5.66
N VAL A 133 7.60 -7.20 5.32
CA VAL A 133 8.48 -6.02 5.39
C VAL A 133 7.98 -4.91 4.49
N THR A 134 7.49 -5.22 3.29
CA THR A 134 6.95 -4.25 2.36
C THR A 134 5.71 -3.55 2.93
N VAL A 135 4.72 -4.31 3.39
CA VAL A 135 3.47 -3.74 3.96
C VAL A 135 3.76 -2.98 5.26
N TRP A 136 4.50 -3.58 6.17
CA TRP A 136 4.77 -2.98 7.48
C TRP A 136 5.73 -1.80 7.41
N GLY A 137 6.76 -1.87 6.56
CA GLY A 137 7.68 -0.76 6.30
C GLY A 137 6.94 0.45 5.72
N THR A 138 5.99 0.22 4.82
CA THR A 138 5.11 1.25 4.29
C THR A 138 4.28 1.90 5.41
N LEU A 139 3.62 1.11 6.26
CA LEU A 139 2.80 1.63 7.37
C LEU A 139 3.64 2.42 8.38
N LYS A 140 4.84 1.94 8.72
CA LYS A 140 5.75 2.65 9.64
C LYS A 140 6.23 4.01 9.13
N SER A 141 6.24 4.24 7.84
CA SER A 141 6.65 5.54 7.29
C SER A 141 5.65 6.68 7.54
N PHE A 142 4.46 6.39 8.08
CA PHE A 142 3.45 7.39 8.48
C PHE A 142 3.60 7.91 9.92
N LYS A 143 4.71 7.73 10.60
CA LYS A 143 4.89 8.26 11.96
C LYS A 143 4.95 9.78 11.95
N PHE A 144 4.05 10.41 12.71
CA PHE A 144 4.13 11.80 13.12
C PHE A 144 4.85 11.88 14.47
N GLU A 145 5.84 12.75 14.61
CA GLU A 145 6.39 13.10 15.93
C GLU A 145 5.57 14.24 16.52
N GLU A 146 5.28 14.18 17.83
CA GLU A 146 4.35 15.08 18.56
C GLU A 146 4.81 16.53 18.71
N GLU A 147 5.95 16.94 18.16
CA GLU A 147 6.49 18.30 18.33
C GLU A 147 6.36 19.19 17.08
N GLY A 148 5.22 19.18 16.43
CA GLY A 148 4.88 20.20 15.41
C GLY A 148 5.68 20.14 14.11
N THR A 149 6.52 19.14 13.93
CA THR A 149 7.27 18.91 12.70
C THR A 149 6.71 17.66 12.03
N ILE A 150 6.15 17.82 10.83
CA ILE A 150 5.77 16.71 9.97
C ILE A 150 7.05 15.96 9.59
N THR A 151 7.48 15.02 10.41
CA THR A 151 8.62 14.20 10.11
C THR A 151 8.12 12.87 9.55
N THR A 152 8.28 12.72 8.26
CA THR A 152 8.24 11.47 7.53
C THR A 152 6.85 10.91 7.22
N ILE A 153 6.18 11.51 6.29
CA ILE A 153 5.32 10.74 5.41
C ILE A 153 6.23 10.25 4.29
N MET A 154 6.58 8.97 4.32
CA MET A 154 7.22 8.18 3.27
C MET A 154 8.73 8.28 3.06
N GLY A 155 9.31 7.09 2.98
CA GLY A 155 10.69 6.84 2.64
C GLY A 155 11.29 7.68 1.52
N ARG A 156 12.46 8.18 1.80
CA ARG A 156 13.56 8.69 0.95
C ARG A 156 13.29 9.67 -0.21
N GLY A 157 12.07 10.04 -0.56
CA GLY A 157 11.83 10.94 -1.69
C GLY A 157 10.92 12.13 -1.42
N PHE A 158 10.18 12.12 -0.34
CA PHE A 158 9.02 13.00 -0.15
C PHE A 158 9.25 14.19 0.81
N ILE A 159 10.17 14.06 1.76
CA ILE A 159 10.41 15.07 2.80
C ILE A 159 10.83 16.44 2.21
N ASN A 160 11.53 16.44 1.09
CA ASN A 160 12.05 17.66 0.47
C ASN A 160 11.01 18.49 -0.29
N LYS A 161 9.76 18.04 -0.43
CA LYS A 161 8.71 18.77 -1.16
C LYS A 161 7.68 19.47 -0.28
N LEU A 162 7.56 19.06 0.99
CA LEU A 162 6.56 19.61 1.91
C LEU A 162 7.10 20.68 2.87
N LEU A 163 8.42 20.81 2.99
CA LEU A 163 9.01 21.88 3.77
C LEU A 163 9.14 23.14 2.89
N PRO A 164 8.61 24.29 3.32
CA PRO A 164 8.89 25.55 2.62
C PRO A 164 10.40 25.74 2.62
N LYS A 165 10.98 25.92 1.44
CA LYS A 165 12.38 26.35 1.32
C LYS A 165 12.50 27.67 2.08
N LYS A 166 13.29 27.66 3.18
CA LYS A 166 13.73 28.88 3.81
C LYS A 166 14.63 29.66 2.87
#